data_f3c5e8289949c4f0f734949c5be74fa2
#
_entry.id   f3c5e8289949c4f0f734949c5be74fa2
#
_cell.length_a   1.000
_cell.length_b   1.000
_cell.length_c   1.000
_cell.angle_alpha   90.00
_cell.angle_beta   90.00
_cell.angle_gamma   90.00
#
_symmetry.space_group_name_H-M   'P 1'
#
loop_
_entity.id
_entity.type
_entity.pdbx_description
1 polymer ?
#
loop_
_entity_poly.entity_id
_entity_poly.type
_entity_poly.pdbx_seq_one_letter_code
_entity_poly.pdbx_strand_id
1 'polypeptide(L)'
;MEGGGVVLEGQAVKKVVIAGGGTAGWLAATALARQLGPLLEIVLVESDEIGTVGVGESTIPTSRTFHQLLGIDEREFVRATGSSFKLGISFEDWSRDGDRYFHAFGVTGTSTWMADFQHFWLEAGAQGLAGDFGDYCFELQAAKAGKFYAGEGGTLSYAYHLDASLYARFLRKLTEQAGMKRVEGKIAHVRQDPE
;
A
#
# COMPACT_ATOMS: atom_id res chain seq x y z
N MET A 1 42.28 6.41 4.77
CA MET A 1 41.75 5.79 3.53
C MET A 1 40.49 6.56 3.18
N GLU A 2 40.66 7.51 2.25
CA GLU A 2 39.54 8.32 1.76
C GLU A 2 38.72 7.48 0.79
N GLY A 3 37.47 7.24 1.15
CA GLY A 3 36.48 6.58 0.29
C GLY A 3 36.06 7.54 -0.82
N GLY A 4 36.70 7.47 -1.97
CA GLY A 4 36.28 8.16 -3.17
C GLY A 4 34.93 7.67 -3.63
N GLY A 5 33.85 8.42 -3.33
CA GLY A 5 32.55 8.20 -3.95
C GLY A 5 32.66 8.47 -5.44
N VAL A 6 32.33 7.48 -6.26
CA VAL A 6 32.18 7.65 -7.71
C VAL A 6 31.00 8.58 -7.92
N VAL A 7 31.26 9.85 -8.18
CA VAL A 7 30.27 10.78 -8.70
C VAL A 7 30.09 10.40 -10.17
N LEU A 8 28.98 9.74 -10.48
CA LEU A 8 28.55 9.59 -11.87
C LEU A 8 28.19 11.02 -12.36
N GLU A 9 28.99 11.59 -13.21
CA GLU A 9 28.70 12.83 -13.96
C GLU A 9 27.60 12.54 -15.02
N GLY A 10 26.43 12.13 -14.54
CA GLY A 10 25.21 12.15 -15.31
C GLY A 10 24.47 13.44 -15.03
N GLN A 11 23.85 14.05 -16.01
CA GLN A 11 23.03 15.23 -15.77
C GLN A 11 21.94 14.87 -14.74
N ALA A 12 21.97 15.53 -13.58
CA ALA A 12 20.97 15.30 -12.54
C ALA A 12 19.57 15.63 -13.08
N VAL A 13 18.62 14.75 -12.88
CA VAL A 13 17.21 14.98 -13.23
C VAL A 13 16.71 16.18 -12.43
N LYS A 14 16.23 17.22 -13.12
CA LYS A 14 15.72 18.45 -12.51
C LYS A 14 14.19 18.54 -12.58
N LYS A 15 13.59 17.81 -13.51
CA LYS A 15 12.15 17.82 -13.75
C LYS A 15 11.62 16.42 -13.97
N VAL A 16 10.49 16.11 -13.32
CA VAL A 16 9.73 14.88 -13.51
C VAL A 16 8.33 15.22 -13.96
N VAL A 17 7.89 14.61 -15.05
CA VAL A 17 6.52 14.72 -15.53
C VAL A 17 5.82 13.37 -15.34
N ILE A 18 4.71 13.37 -14.63
CA ILE A 18 3.88 12.19 -14.39
C ILE A 18 2.70 12.25 -15.36
N ALA A 19 2.57 11.25 -16.19
CA ALA A 19 1.52 11.13 -17.18
C ALA A 19 0.38 10.25 -16.65
N GLY A 20 -0.71 10.87 -16.24
CA GLY A 20 -1.90 10.22 -15.71
C GLY A 20 -2.16 10.49 -14.22
N GLY A 21 -3.41 10.82 -13.91
CA GLY A 21 -3.88 11.23 -12.57
C GLY A 21 -4.70 10.17 -11.84
N GLY A 22 -4.52 8.88 -12.17
CA GLY A 22 -5.07 7.81 -11.35
C GLY A 22 -4.33 7.67 -10.00
N THR A 23 -4.77 6.74 -9.16
CA THR A 23 -4.18 6.48 -7.84
C THR A 23 -2.65 6.34 -7.90
N ALA A 24 -2.12 5.58 -8.89
CA ALA A 24 -0.69 5.37 -9.04
C ALA A 24 0.07 6.67 -9.37
N GLY A 25 -0.47 7.50 -10.27
CA GLY A 25 0.12 8.79 -10.61
C GLY A 25 0.17 9.74 -9.42
N TRP A 26 -0.92 9.86 -8.68
CA TRP A 26 -0.97 10.68 -7.48
C TRP A 26 -0.12 10.15 -6.34
N LEU A 27 0.02 8.82 -6.18
CA LEU A 27 0.96 8.21 -5.22
C LEU A 27 2.40 8.58 -5.56
N ALA A 28 2.80 8.42 -6.82
CA ALA A 28 4.13 8.80 -7.28
C ALA A 28 4.38 10.31 -7.10
N ALA A 29 3.43 11.15 -7.48
CA ALA A 29 3.51 12.59 -7.31
C ALA A 29 3.69 12.99 -5.83
N THR A 30 2.88 12.41 -4.93
CA THR A 30 2.96 12.69 -3.50
C THR A 30 4.30 12.26 -2.92
N ALA A 31 4.79 11.06 -3.31
CA ALA A 31 6.08 10.55 -2.84
C ALA A 31 7.23 11.47 -3.28
N LEU A 32 7.29 11.80 -4.56
CA LEU A 32 8.33 12.67 -5.10
C LEU A 32 8.26 14.07 -4.50
N ALA A 33 7.06 14.67 -4.41
CA ALA A 33 6.90 16.01 -3.86
C ALA A 33 7.33 16.10 -2.40
N ARG A 34 6.97 15.11 -1.59
CA ARG A 34 7.29 15.09 -0.17
C ARG A 34 8.76 14.77 0.13
N GLN A 35 9.36 13.88 -0.67
CA GLN A 35 10.74 13.43 -0.43
C GLN A 35 11.78 14.25 -1.18
N LEU A 36 11.47 14.72 -2.39
CA LEU A 36 12.41 15.36 -3.30
C LEU A 36 11.95 16.72 -3.82
N GLY A 37 10.80 17.23 -3.36
CA GLY A 37 10.22 18.48 -3.84
C GLY A 37 11.17 19.68 -3.91
N PRO A 38 12.06 19.90 -2.94
CA PRO A 38 13.03 20.98 -3.03
C PRO A 38 14.10 20.80 -4.11
N LEU A 39 14.27 19.57 -4.62
CA LEU A 39 15.32 19.21 -5.58
C LEU A 39 14.79 19.03 -7.00
N LEU A 40 13.47 18.85 -7.16
CA LEU A 40 12.83 18.48 -8.43
C LEU A 40 11.61 19.37 -8.72
N GLU A 41 11.50 19.83 -9.97
CA GLU A 41 10.23 20.31 -10.49
C GLU A 41 9.35 19.10 -10.83
N ILE A 42 8.18 18.98 -10.19
CA ILE A 42 7.26 17.87 -10.40
C ILE A 42 5.99 18.40 -11.04
N VAL A 43 5.62 17.81 -12.17
CA VAL A 43 4.42 18.14 -12.94
C VAL A 43 3.61 16.86 -13.14
N LEU A 44 2.31 16.90 -12.85
CA LEU A 44 1.38 15.82 -13.19
C LEU A 44 0.41 16.32 -14.27
N VAL A 45 0.27 15.54 -15.33
CA VAL A 45 -0.67 15.81 -16.43
C VAL A 45 -1.81 14.80 -16.36
N GLU A 46 -3.03 15.28 -16.23
CA GLU A 46 -4.25 14.46 -16.26
C GLU A 46 -5.41 15.23 -16.89
N SER A 47 -6.46 14.52 -17.27
CA SER A 47 -7.70 15.15 -17.74
C SER A 47 -8.88 14.80 -16.84
N ASP A 48 -9.61 15.81 -16.40
CA ASP A 48 -10.86 15.66 -15.64
C ASP A 48 -11.97 14.97 -16.47
N GLU A 49 -11.83 14.93 -17.81
CA GLU A 49 -12.74 14.19 -18.69
C GLU A 49 -12.51 12.67 -18.66
N ILE A 50 -11.30 12.24 -18.28
CA ILE A 50 -10.97 10.83 -18.11
C ILE A 50 -11.17 10.50 -16.64
N GLY A 51 -12.36 9.99 -16.30
CA GLY A 51 -12.63 9.59 -14.92
C GLY A 51 -11.63 8.55 -14.42
N THR A 52 -11.36 8.55 -13.12
CA THR A 52 -10.59 7.48 -12.49
C THR A 52 -11.34 6.17 -12.72
N VAL A 53 -10.74 5.26 -13.49
CA VAL A 53 -11.25 3.89 -13.62
C VAL A 53 -10.98 3.21 -12.30
N GLY A 54 -11.83 3.48 -11.31
CA GLY A 54 -11.74 2.90 -9.98
C GLY A 54 -12.65 1.70 -9.90
N VAL A 55 -12.10 0.56 -9.69
CA VAL A 55 -12.74 -0.56 -9.02
C VAL A 55 -12.54 -0.35 -7.51
N GLY A 56 -13.38 -0.91 -6.67
CA GLY A 56 -13.14 -0.87 -5.23
C GLY A 56 -11.72 -1.38 -4.96
N GLU A 57 -10.87 -0.48 -4.51
CA GLU A 57 -9.46 -0.82 -4.30
C GLU A 57 -9.23 -1.28 -2.87
N SER A 58 -8.29 -2.18 -2.72
CA SER A 58 -7.80 -2.57 -1.42
C SER A 58 -6.27 -2.60 -1.41
N THR A 59 -5.71 -2.28 -0.28
CA THR A 59 -4.27 -2.22 -0.08
C THR A 59 -3.74 -3.45 0.64
N ILE A 60 -2.43 -3.48 0.85
CA ILE A 60 -1.72 -4.43 1.70
C ILE A 60 -1.02 -3.66 2.83
N PRO A 61 -0.57 -4.30 3.91
CA PRO A 61 -0.03 -3.59 5.08
C PRO A 61 1.12 -2.62 4.79
N THR A 62 1.92 -2.86 3.76
CA THR A 62 3.01 -1.98 3.33
C THR A 62 2.53 -0.57 2.94
N SER A 63 1.26 -0.40 2.57
CA SER A 63 0.69 0.93 2.30
C SER A 63 0.69 1.83 3.53
N ARG A 64 0.55 1.26 4.72
CA ARG A 64 0.61 2.02 5.98
C ARG A 64 2.02 2.57 6.23
N THR A 65 3.04 1.75 6.00
CA THR A 65 4.44 2.20 6.07
C THR A 65 4.70 3.32 5.07
N PHE A 66 4.18 3.19 3.85
CA PHE A 66 4.28 4.24 2.84
C PHE A 66 3.58 5.54 3.29
N HIS A 67 2.38 5.47 3.84
CA HIS A 67 1.69 6.64 4.39
C HIS A 67 2.48 7.30 5.51
N GLN A 68 3.07 6.52 6.42
CA GLN A 68 3.92 7.01 7.50
C GLN A 68 5.15 7.74 6.95
N LEU A 69 5.84 7.17 5.95
CA LEU A 69 6.98 7.81 5.29
C LEU A 69 6.60 9.15 4.65
N LEU A 70 5.38 9.25 4.15
CA LEU A 70 4.84 10.49 3.58
C LEU A 70 4.25 11.44 4.62
N GLY A 71 4.25 11.10 5.90
CA GLY A 71 3.64 11.92 6.96
C GLY A 71 2.14 12.09 6.79
N ILE A 72 1.44 11.09 6.26
CA ILE A 72 -0.02 11.11 6.11
C ILE A 72 -0.64 10.71 7.43
N ASP A 73 -1.49 11.58 7.99
CA ASP A 73 -2.29 11.24 9.16
C ASP A 73 -3.38 10.21 8.82
N GLU A 74 -3.38 9.09 9.51
CA GLU A 74 -4.29 7.99 9.23
C GLU A 74 -5.76 8.36 9.45
N ARG A 75 -6.06 9.18 10.46
CA ARG A 75 -7.45 9.56 10.76
C ARG A 75 -8.00 10.50 9.69
N GLU A 76 -7.15 11.42 9.22
CA GLU A 76 -7.50 12.31 8.11
C GLU A 76 -7.72 11.49 6.84
N PHE A 77 -6.81 10.55 6.54
CA PHE A 77 -6.92 9.64 5.40
C PHE A 77 -8.23 8.83 5.43
N VAL A 78 -8.51 8.14 6.54
CA VAL A 78 -9.72 7.31 6.68
C VAL A 78 -11.00 8.15 6.51
N ARG A 79 -11.05 9.35 7.10
CA ARG A 79 -12.20 10.26 6.95
C ARG A 79 -12.38 10.74 5.51
N ALA A 80 -11.29 11.09 4.84
CA ALA A 80 -11.32 11.64 3.49
C ALA A 80 -11.67 10.59 2.44
N THR A 81 -11.31 9.33 2.66
CA THR A 81 -11.48 8.24 1.68
C THR A 81 -12.63 7.30 2.00
N GLY A 82 -13.26 7.45 3.17
CA GLY A 82 -14.27 6.51 3.64
C GLY A 82 -13.75 5.08 3.82
N SER A 83 -12.46 4.94 4.09
CA SER A 83 -11.80 3.64 4.19
C SER A 83 -12.30 2.79 5.33
N SER A 84 -12.30 1.47 5.14
CA SER A 84 -12.47 0.46 6.17
C SER A 84 -11.21 -0.40 6.31
N PHE A 85 -11.12 -1.14 7.42
CA PHE A 85 -9.93 -1.92 7.74
C PHE A 85 -10.03 -3.33 7.15
N LYS A 86 -8.90 -3.80 6.62
CA LYS A 86 -8.74 -5.09 5.97
C LYS A 86 -7.70 -5.90 6.75
N LEU A 87 -8.06 -7.10 7.23
CA LEU A 87 -7.20 -7.96 8.04
C LEU A 87 -6.57 -9.11 7.25
N GLY A 88 -6.97 -9.28 6.00
CA GLY A 88 -6.48 -10.36 5.13
C GLY A 88 -7.29 -10.46 3.85
N ILE A 89 -7.11 -11.56 3.15
CA ILE A 89 -7.73 -11.87 1.85
C ILE A 89 -8.29 -13.28 1.92
N SER A 90 -9.58 -13.46 1.64
CA SER A 90 -10.16 -14.78 1.41
C SER A 90 -9.99 -15.15 -0.06
N PHE A 91 -9.42 -16.31 -0.31
CA PHE A 91 -9.31 -16.91 -1.63
C PHE A 91 -10.31 -18.07 -1.69
N GLU A 92 -11.18 -18.04 -2.69
CA GLU A 92 -12.21 -19.06 -2.93
C GLU A 92 -12.02 -19.58 -4.35
N ASP A 93 -12.08 -20.90 -4.51
CA ASP A 93 -11.95 -21.61 -5.79
C ASP A 93 -10.65 -21.29 -6.57
N TRP A 94 -9.59 -20.86 -5.86
CA TRP A 94 -8.33 -20.44 -6.48
C TRP A 94 -7.54 -21.61 -7.04
N SER A 95 -7.46 -22.72 -6.33
CA SER A 95 -6.71 -23.91 -6.73
C SER A 95 -7.61 -24.92 -7.45
N ARG A 96 -8.80 -25.14 -6.93
CA ARG A 96 -9.86 -26.03 -7.43
C ARG A 96 -11.18 -25.63 -6.82
N ASP A 97 -12.29 -26.07 -7.44
CA ASP A 97 -13.63 -25.82 -6.95
C ASP A 97 -13.80 -26.32 -5.51
N GLY A 98 -14.33 -25.48 -4.65
CA GLY A 98 -14.54 -25.74 -3.24
C GLY A 98 -13.35 -25.47 -2.33
N ASP A 99 -12.17 -25.12 -2.88
CA ASP A 99 -11.03 -24.68 -2.07
C ASP A 99 -11.31 -23.29 -1.49
N ARG A 100 -10.98 -23.17 -0.20
CA ARG A 100 -11.05 -21.88 0.49
C ARG A 100 -9.92 -21.76 1.49
N TYR A 101 -9.16 -20.67 1.39
CA TYR A 101 -8.19 -20.32 2.41
C TYR A 101 -8.17 -18.81 2.66
N PHE A 102 -7.70 -18.40 3.83
CA PHE A 102 -7.59 -17.01 4.23
C PHE A 102 -6.14 -16.65 4.47
N HIS A 103 -5.64 -15.69 3.70
CA HIS A 103 -4.33 -15.08 3.93
C HIS A 103 -4.50 -13.92 4.89
N ALA A 104 -4.29 -14.15 6.18
CA ALA A 104 -4.27 -13.10 7.18
C ALA A 104 -3.01 -12.24 7.03
N PHE A 105 -3.10 -10.97 7.41
CA PHE A 105 -1.94 -10.08 7.41
C PHE A 105 -1.09 -10.19 8.67
N GLY A 106 -1.58 -10.88 9.67
CA GLY A 106 -0.86 -11.17 10.91
C GLY A 106 0.00 -12.42 10.84
N VAL A 107 0.66 -12.69 11.96
CA VAL A 107 1.50 -13.86 12.14
C VAL A 107 0.67 -14.99 12.73
N THR A 108 0.90 -16.22 12.25
CA THR A 108 0.26 -17.41 12.79
C THR A 108 1.17 -18.05 13.83
N GLY A 109 0.69 -18.11 15.06
CA GLY A 109 1.43 -18.65 16.20
C GLY A 109 2.71 -17.88 16.54
N THR A 110 3.55 -18.48 17.33
CA THR A 110 4.83 -17.89 17.73
C THR A 110 5.98 -18.83 17.36
N SER A 111 6.87 -18.35 16.50
CA SER A 111 8.10 -19.03 16.16
C SER A 111 9.08 -19.00 17.34
N THR A 112 9.93 -20.02 17.44
CA THR A 112 11.01 -20.10 18.42
C THR A 112 12.37 -19.92 17.73
N TRP A 113 13.43 -19.87 18.50
CA TRP A 113 14.79 -19.85 17.95
C TRP A 113 15.18 -21.15 17.22
N MET A 114 14.46 -22.26 17.45
CA MET A 114 14.76 -23.58 16.85
C MET A 114 13.99 -23.78 15.52
N ALA A 115 12.75 -23.31 15.44
CA ALA A 115 11.90 -23.53 14.27
C ALA A 115 10.72 -22.55 14.23
N ASP A 116 10.17 -22.38 13.05
CA ASP A 116 8.93 -21.65 12.85
C ASP A 116 7.73 -22.44 13.37
N PHE A 117 6.69 -21.71 13.80
CA PHE A 117 5.48 -22.26 14.39
C PHE A 117 4.86 -23.38 13.55
N GLN A 118 4.89 -23.25 12.22
CA GLN A 118 4.31 -24.26 11.31
C GLN A 118 4.88 -25.68 11.53
N HIS A 119 6.15 -25.81 11.88
CA HIS A 119 6.77 -27.11 12.12
C HIS A 119 6.21 -27.78 13.37
N PHE A 120 6.00 -27.01 14.42
CA PHE A 120 5.36 -27.51 15.65
C PHE A 120 3.90 -27.88 15.41
N TRP A 121 3.18 -27.05 14.62
CA TRP A 121 1.80 -27.30 14.26
C TRP A 121 1.65 -28.60 13.44
N LEU A 122 2.53 -28.82 12.45
CA LEU A 122 2.53 -30.05 11.64
C LEU A 122 2.75 -31.29 12.50
N GLU A 123 3.72 -31.26 13.42
CA GLU A 123 3.98 -32.35 14.34
C GLU A 123 2.79 -32.61 15.29
N ALA A 124 2.24 -31.57 15.87
CA ALA A 124 1.05 -31.67 16.70
C ALA A 124 -0.16 -32.22 15.91
N GLY A 125 -0.31 -31.82 14.64
CA GLY A 125 -1.32 -32.34 13.73
C GLY A 125 -1.19 -33.83 13.47
N ALA A 126 0.04 -34.31 13.27
CA ALA A 126 0.32 -35.74 13.10
C ALA A 126 -0.07 -36.57 14.35
N GLN A 127 -0.05 -35.96 15.52
CA GLN A 127 -0.45 -36.55 16.79
C GLN A 127 -1.93 -36.31 17.15
N GLY A 128 -2.70 -35.62 16.32
CA GLY A 128 -4.10 -35.28 16.56
C GLY A 128 -4.33 -34.22 17.66
N LEU A 129 -3.29 -33.42 17.97
CA LEU A 129 -3.29 -32.43 19.04
C LEU A 129 -3.50 -30.97 18.52
N ALA A 130 -3.38 -30.72 17.22
CA ALA A 130 -3.52 -29.38 16.65
C ALA A 130 -4.95 -29.13 16.17
N GLY A 131 -5.46 -27.92 16.39
CA GLY A 131 -6.61 -27.36 15.69
C GLY A 131 -6.24 -26.85 14.29
N ASP A 132 -7.15 -26.12 13.65
CA ASP A 132 -6.89 -25.50 12.36
C ASP A 132 -5.75 -24.48 12.47
N PHE A 133 -4.89 -24.45 11.47
CA PHE A 133 -3.74 -23.53 11.45
C PHE A 133 -4.14 -22.06 11.65
N GLY A 134 -5.25 -21.66 11.05
CA GLY A 134 -5.78 -20.29 11.18
C GLY A 134 -6.29 -19.93 12.58
N ASP A 135 -6.54 -20.90 13.46
CA ASP A 135 -7.00 -20.63 14.83
C ASP A 135 -5.89 -19.99 15.68
N TYR A 136 -4.65 -20.12 15.25
CA TYR A 136 -3.47 -19.52 15.88
C TYR A 136 -3.11 -18.13 15.29
N CYS A 137 -3.95 -17.57 14.41
CA CYS A 137 -3.75 -16.24 13.83
C CYS A 137 -4.78 -15.25 14.38
N PHE A 138 -4.30 -14.24 15.11
CA PHE A 138 -5.16 -13.29 15.77
C PHE A 138 -5.98 -12.45 14.78
N GLU A 139 -5.37 -12.00 13.67
CA GLU A 139 -6.04 -11.23 12.63
C GLU A 139 -7.17 -12.03 11.96
N LEU A 140 -6.95 -13.33 11.72
CA LEU A 140 -8.00 -14.19 11.19
C LEU A 140 -9.15 -14.34 12.17
N GLN A 141 -8.86 -14.56 13.45
CA GLN A 141 -9.91 -14.69 14.47
C GLN A 141 -10.68 -13.38 14.65
N ALA A 142 -9.97 -12.24 14.63
CA ALA A 142 -10.61 -10.92 14.65
C ALA A 142 -11.51 -10.69 13.43
N ALA A 143 -11.03 -11.07 12.23
CA ALA A 143 -11.81 -10.97 10.99
C ALA A 143 -13.08 -11.84 11.04
N LYS A 144 -12.97 -13.11 11.45
CA LYS A 144 -14.10 -14.02 11.65
C LYS A 144 -15.14 -13.48 12.64
N ALA A 145 -14.66 -12.78 13.68
CA ALA A 145 -15.52 -12.17 14.70
C ALA A 145 -16.07 -10.78 14.30
N GLY A 146 -15.70 -10.23 13.13
CA GLY A 146 -16.07 -8.87 12.74
C GLY A 146 -15.50 -7.81 13.67
N LYS A 147 -14.31 -8.02 14.23
CA LYS A 147 -13.64 -7.14 15.20
C LYS A 147 -12.39 -6.52 14.61
N PHE A 148 -12.11 -5.30 15.08
CA PHE A 148 -10.88 -4.57 14.75
C PHE A 148 -10.40 -3.84 15.99
N TYR A 149 -9.09 -3.77 16.17
CA TYR A 149 -8.45 -2.99 17.22
C TYR A 149 -7.15 -2.38 16.74
N ALA A 150 -6.99 -1.09 16.98
CA ALA A 150 -5.73 -0.37 16.85
C ALA A 150 -5.63 0.63 18.01
N GLY A 151 -4.69 0.41 18.93
CA GLY A 151 -4.54 1.25 20.10
C GLY A 151 -3.40 0.80 21.02
N GLU A 152 -3.35 1.37 22.22
CA GLU A 152 -2.36 1.02 23.23
C GLU A 152 -2.46 -0.47 23.60
N GLY A 153 -1.33 -1.16 23.68
CA GLY A 153 -1.25 -2.58 24.03
C GLY A 153 -1.22 -3.56 22.87
N GLY A 154 -1.29 -3.07 21.65
CA GLY A 154 -1.14 -3.89 20.45
C GLY A 154 -2.00 -3.38 19.29
N THR A 155 -1.53 -3.64 18.11
CA THR A 155 -2.21 -3.29 16.87
C THR A 155 -2.23 -4.50 15.96
N LEU A 156 -3.42 -4.83 15.45
CA LEU A 156 -3.55 -5.81 14.39
C LEU A 156 -2.74 -5.39 13.17
N SER A 157 -2.20 -6.34 12.43
CA SER A 157 -1.65 -6.07 11.10
C SER A 157 -2.81 -5.90 10.13
N TYR A 158 -2.90 -4.76 9.48
CA TYR A 158 -4.04 -4.40 8.64
C TYR A 158 -3.67 -3.54 7.45
N ALA A 159 -4.59 -3.47 6.52
CA ALA A 159 -4.58 -2.58 5.38
C ALA A 159 -5.98 -1.93 5.26
N TYR A 160 -6.32 -1.39 4.08
CA TYR A 160 -7.57 -0.68 3.85
C TYR A 160 -8.32 -1.23 2.65
N HIS A 161 -9.65 -1.18 2.73
CA HIS A 161 -10.52 -1.05 1.56
C HIS A 161 -10.89 0.41 1.41
N LEU A 162 -10.85 0.95 0.21
CA LEU A 162 -11.04 2.37 -0.03
C LEU A 162 -11.70 2.65 -1.39
N ASP A 163 -12.24 3.86 -1.52
CA ASP A 163 -12.66 4.41 -2.79
C ASP A 163 -11.43 5.05 -3.48
N ALA A 164 -11.06 4.51 -4.64
CA ALA A 164 -9.90 4.96 -5.42
C ALA A 164 -10.00 6.43 -5.83
N SER A 165 -11.21 6.89 -6.16
CA SER A 165 -11.44 8.28 -6.57
C SER A 165 -11.28 9.25 -5.40
N LEU A 166 -11.75 8.86 -4.21
CA LEU A 166 -11.54 9.64 -2.99
C LEU A 166 -10.08 9.66 -2.60
N TYR A 167 -9.39 8.54 -2.77
CA TYR A 167 -7.96 8.46 -2.47
C TYR A 167 -7.13 9.32 -3.42
N ALA A 168 -7.38 9.26 -4.73
CA ALA A 168 -6.71 10.12 -5.70
C ALA A 168 -6.93 11.61 -5.38
N ARG A 169 -8.17 12.02 -5.03
CA ARG A 169 -8.47 13.40 -4.61
C ARG A 169 -7.75 13.80 -3.32
N PHE A 170 -7.66 12.90 -2.36
CA PHE A 170 -6.93 13.14 -1.10
C PHE A 170 -5.44 13.37 -1.37
N LEU A 171 -4.82 12.49 -2.16
CA LEU A 171 -3.42 12.61 -2.55
C LEU A 171 -3.15 13.87 -3.37
N ARG A 172 -4.04 14.22 -4.31
CA ARG A 172 -3.96 15.45 -5.08
C ARG A 172 -3.88 16.67 -4.16
N LYS A 173 -4.82 16.78 -3.20
CA LYS A 173 -4.82 17.89 -2.22
C LYS A 173 -3.49 18.01 -1.49
N LEU A 174 -2.96 16.88 -0.98
CA LEU A 174 -1.68 16.85 -0.27
C LEU A 174 -0.50 17.28 -1.16
N THR A 175 -0.52 16.87 -2.41
CA THR A 175 0.56 17.11 -3.37
C THR A 175 0.57 18.55 -3.87
N GLU A 176 -0.61 19.11 -4.14
CA GLU A 176 -0.78 20.53 -4.52
C GLU A 176 -0.33 21.44 -3.36
N GLN A 177 -0.63 21.09 -2.11
CA GLN A 177 -0.15 21.80 -0.92
C GLN A 177 1.37 21.76 -0.77
N ALA A 178 2.03 20.74 -1.29
CA ALA A 178 3.49 20.62 -1.35
C ALA A 178 4.12 21.39 -2.52
N GLY A 179 3.33 22.16 -3.31
CA GLY A 179 3.82 23.02 -4.37
C GLY A 179 3.99 22.36 -5.74
N MET A 180 3.50 21.12 -5.93
CA MET A 180 3.53 20.45 -7.22
C MET A 180 2.56 21.09 -8.21
N LYS A 181 2.91 21.08 -9.50
CA LYS A 181 2.08 21.64 -10.57
C LYS A 181 1.22 20.57 -11.24
N ARG A 182 -0.09 20.74 -11.22
CA ARG A 182 -1.02 19.99 -12.06
C ARG A 182 -1.25 20.71 -13.39
N VAL A 183 -1.27 19.94 -14.47
CA VAL A 183 -1.65 20.39 -15.79
C VAL A 183 -2.87 19.61 -16.24
N GLU A 184 -3.97 20.33 -16.49
CA GLU A 184 -5.19 19.77 -17.08
C GLU A 184 -5.00 19.56 -18.57
N GLY A 185 -5.30 18.37 -19.07
CA GLY A 185 -5.30 18.08 -20.49
C GLY A 185 -5.18 16.59 -20.81
N LYS A 186 -5.73 16.20 -21.95
CA LYS A 186 -5.59 14.85 -22.50
C LYS A 186 -4.21 14.67 -23.12
N ILE A 187 -3.52 13.60 -22.74
CA ILE A 187 -2.25 13.22 -23.33
C ILE A 187 -2.54 12.57 -24.69
N ALA A 188 -2.23 13.31 -25.77
CA ALA A 188 -2.45 12.83 -27.13
C ALA A 188 -1.27 12.00 -27.66
N HIS A 189 -0.05 12.41 -27.32
CA HIS A 189 1.18 11.76 -27.79
C HIS A 189 2.27 11.83 -26.74
N VAL A 190 3.07 10.76 -26.67
CA VAL A 190 4.35 10.75 -25.98
C VAL A 190 5.42 10.54 -27.05
N ARG A 191 6.41 11.43 -27.11
CA ARG A 191 7.57 11.31 -27.98
C ARG A 191 8.77 10.97 -27.13
N GLN A 192 9.57 10.06 -27.61
CA GLN A 192 10.87 9.72 -27.03
C GLN A 192 11.94 10.29 -27.98
N ASP A 193 12.81 11.11 -27.43
CA ASP A 193 13.97 11.56 -28.18
C ASP A 193 14.95 10.39 -28.30
N PRO A 194 15.54 10.16 -29.47
CA PRO A 194 16.61 9.20 -29.60
C PRO A 194 17.81 9.65 -28.75
N GLU A 195 18.39 8.71 -27.99
CA GLU A 195 19.63 8.92 -27.24
C GLU A 195 20.81 9.20 -28.17
#